data_d8604c0105cd81f708a92a278d0d3925
#
_entry.id   d8604c0105cd81f708a92a278d0d3925
#
_cell.length_a   1.000
_cell.length_b   1.000
_cell.length_c   1.000
_cell.angle_alpha   90.00
_cell.angle_beta   90.00
_cell.angle_gamma   90.00
#
_symmetry.space_group_name_H-M   'P 1'
#
loop_
_entity.id
_entity.type
_entity.pdbx_description
1 polymer ?
#
loop_
_entity_poly.entity_id
_entity_poly.type
_entity_poly.pdbx_seq_one_letter_code
_entity_poly.pdbx_strand_id
1 'polypeptide(L)'
;MAFSRSSHRIELSDGNPAALEIFATNGGTVELRSAEKVQIPYHRLKQRGRNDVQETLISRSVERVASEIIDAPTVHGQFRQSPSRVFILLATYNGASYLSAQLASLAKQTHENWVLYWRDDGSNDDTVAILTEFAAMIGVGRCVRVWEPTGRIRPAGSFMALLRAAAPLLGAGDSVAFVDQDDVWLPDKLTRGFAALAAVDARIPALYCARLMVVNARLRRLTETTISPRRCGFPASLTQNVAAGCTIMLNRRAADLVAASAPPSASPHDWWCYLLVTAAGGQILVDNAIVALYRQHGGNAIGAPPSQMRRAIAALRRGPRIFMNVLRQHLEALAAQPDLLSETARPTVLRLHSALSGSLFDKLAALNTPDLRRQTWLETLLFRLWFLVG
;
A
#
# COMPACT_ATOMS: atom_id res chain seq x y z
N MET A 1 -32.48 -13.39 0.67
CA MET A 1 -31.03 -13.27 0.47
C MET A 1 -30.49 -12.37 1.56
N ALA A 2 -29.80 -12.94 2.53
CA ALA A 2 -29.31 -12.22 3.72
C ALA A 2 -27.93 -11.64 3.40
N PHE A 3 -27.80 -10.32 3.37
CA PHE A 3 -26.50 -9.64 3.24
C PHE A 3 -25.81 -9.61 4.60
N SER A 4 -24.63 -10.20 4.65
CA SER A 4 -23.72 -10.17 5.80
C SER A 4 -23.26 -8.73 6.08
N ARG A 5 -23.50 -8.22 7.28
CA ARG A 5 -22.92 -6.97 7.77
C ARG A 5 -21.48 -7.24 8.19
N SER A 6 -20.48 -6.67 7.52
CA SER A 6 -19.12 -6.66 8.02
C SER A 6 -18.90 -5.43 8.91
N SER A 7 -18.64 -5.63 10.18
CA SER A 7 -18.18 -4.61 11.12
C SER A 7 -16.65 -4.66 11.20
N HIS A 8 -16.00 -3.51 11.13
CA HIS A 8 -14.55 -3.40 11.35
C HIS A 8 -14.32 -2.67 12.68
N ARG A 9 -13.50 -3.27 13.54
CA ARG A 9 -13.11 -2.69 14.82
C ARG A 9 -11.82 -1.91 14.67
N ILE A 10 -11.82 -0.62 15.03
CA ILE A 10 -10.66 0.25 15.06
C ILE A 10 -10.45 0.68 16.51
N GLU A 11 -9.31 0.34 17.11
CA GLU A 11 -8.94 0.81 18.45
C GLU A 11 -7.90 1.93 18.34
N LEU A 12 -8.15 3.04 19.04
CA LEU A 12 -7.17 4.11 19.21
C LEU A 12 -6.21 3.74 20.34
N SER A 13 -4.92 4.03 20.20
CA SER A 13 -3.82 3.55 21.04
C SER A 13 -3.64 4.32 22.35
N ASP A 14 -4.68 4.55 23.13
CA ASP A 14 -4.60 5.25 24.41
C ASP A 14 -5.17 4.41 25.53
N GLY A 15 -4.77 3.21 25.79
CA GLY A 15 -5.01 2.49 27.05
C GLY A 15 -6.38 2.65 27.74
N ASN A 16 -7.37 3.28 27.12
CA ASN A 16 -8.70 3.57 27.62
C ASN A 16 -9.73 2.68 26.89
N PRO A 17 -10.54 1.87 27.60
CA PRO A 17 -11.44 0.88 26.98
C PRO A 17 -12.74 1.48 26.44
N ALA A 18 -12.70 2.60 25.76
CA ALA A 18 -13.84 3.14 25.01
C ALA A 18 -13.70 2.74 23.54
N ALA A 19 -14.18 1.56 23.19
CA ALA A 19 -14.28 1.12 21.80
C ALA A 19 -15.32 1.96 21.08
N LEU A 20 -14.91 2.67 20.02
CA LEU A 20 -15.80 3.35 19.08
C LEU A 20 -16.10 2.37 17.94
N GLU A 21 -17.34 1.91 17.80
CA GLU A 21 -17.74 1.08 16.66
C GLU A 21 -18.26 1.96 15.52
N ILE A 22 -17.68 1.79 14.35
CA ILE A 22 -18.07 2.51 13.13
C ILE A 22 -18.89 1.57 12.25
N PHE A 23 -20.12 1.95 11.95
CA PHE A 23 -21.00 1.23 11.02
C PHE A 23 -21.15 2.04 9.73
N ALA A 24 -20.88 1.41 8.61
CA ALA A 24 -21.21 1.95 7.29
C ALA A 24 -22.66 1.55 6.92
N THR A 25 -23.51 2.53 6.63
CA THR A 25 -24.87 2.29 6.12
C THR A 25 -24.92 2.45 4.60
N ASN A 26 -25.84 1.71 3.95
CA ASN A 26 -26.08 1.76 2.50
C ASN A 26 -26.69 3.13 2.09
N GLY A 27 -25.91 4.18 2.08
CA GLY A 27 -26.33 5.54 1.76
C GLY A 27 -25.23 6.57 1.98
N GLY A 28 -24.01 6.13 2.30
CA GLY A 28 -22.84 7.02 2.46
C GLY A 28 -22.81 7.84 3.75
N THR A 29 -23.64 7.53 4.74
CA THR A 29 -23.59 8.13 6.08
C THR A 29 -22.87 7.17 7.05
N VAL A 30 -21.98 7.74 7.87
CA VAL A 30 -21.29 7.02 8.94
C VAL A 30 -21.98 7.35 10.26
N GLU A 31 -22.53 6.36 10.94
CA GLU A 31 -23.07 6.50 12.30
C GLU A 31 -22.02 6.07 13.33
N LEU A 32 -21.73 6.95 14.27
CA LEU A 32 -20.88 6.68 15.43
C LEU A 32 -21.78 6.31 16.61
N ARG A 33 -21.68 5.09 17.12
CA ARG A 33 -22.36 4.68 18.36
C ARG A 33 -21.33 4.35 19.43
N SER A 34 -21.47 4.96 20.60
CA SER A 34 -20.70 4.58 21.79
C SER A 34 -21.26 3.28 22.37
N ALA A 35 -20.41 2.30 22.62
CA ALA A 35 -20.78 1.10 23.32
C ALA A 35 -21.24 1.40 24.76
N GLU A 36 -22.22 0.66 25.22
CA GLU A 36 -22.98 0.82 26.45
C GLU A 36 -22.16 1.04 27.72
N LYS A 37 -22.76 1.80 28.64
CA LYS A 37 -22.30 2.08 30.01
C LYS A 37 -21.94 0.76 30.73
N VAL A 38 -20.66 0.49 30.92
CA VAL A 38 -20.18 -0.48 31.90
C VAL A 38 -20.17 0.21 33.27
N GLN A 39 -21.09 -0.16 34.15
CA GLN A 39 -21.04 0.23 35.56
C GLN A 39 -19.86 -0.48 36.23
N ILE A 40 -18.81 0.29 36.57
CA ILE A 40 -17.73 -0.22 37.42
C ILE A 40 -18.16 -0.03 38.89
N PRO A 41 -18.08 -1.05 39.73
CA PRO A 41 -18.40 -0.91 41.16
C PRO A 41 -17.40 -0.02 41.88
N TYR A 42 -17.90 0.99 42.58
CA TYR A 42 -17.19 2.10 43.25
C TYR A 42 -16.33 1.71 44.46
N HIS A 43 -15.95 0.44 44.64
CA HIS A 43 -15.37 -0.05 45.91
C HIS A 43 -13.87 -0.39 45.87
N ARG A 44 -13.07 0.04 44.89
CA ARG A 44 -11.62 -0.29 44.88
C ARG A 44 -10.66 0.87 44.63
N LEU A 45 -11.00 2.12 44.96
CA LEU A 45 -10.09 3.28 44.85
C LEU A 45 -10.06 4.10 46.15
N LYS A 46 -9.70 3.44 47.27
CA LYS A 46 -9.20 4.15 48.44
C LYS A 46 -7.84 3.57 48.80
N GLN A 47 -6.80 4.04 48.13
CA GLN A 47 -5.42 4.14 48.63
C GLN A 47 -4.51 4.64 47.50
N ARG A 48 -4.32 5.96 47.41
CA ARG A 48 -3.07 6.68 47.15
C ARG A 48 -3.41 8.14 46.81
N GLY A 49 -3.16 9.01 47.74
CA GLY A 49 -3.25 10.45 47.55
C GLY A 49 -2.16 10.98 46.63
N ARG A 50 -2.54 12.04 45.92
CA ARG A 50 -1.86 12.94 44.95
C ARG A 50 -2.25 12.65 43.51
N ASN A 51 -3.37 13.25 43.06
CA ASN A 51 -3.62 13.55 41.63
C ASN A 51 -4.99 14.28 41.40
N ASP A 52 -5.58 14.90 42.44
CA ASP A 52 -6.91 15.57 42.31
C ASP A 52 -6.92 16.82 41.39
N VAL A 53 -5.77 17.38 41.03
CA VAL A 53 -5.72 18.58 40.19
C VAL A 53 -5.70 18.22 38.68
N GLN A 54 -5.15 17.09 38.33
CA GLN A 54 -5.03 16.67 36.94
C GLN A 54 -6.30 16.05 36.38
N GLU A 55 -7.05 15.27 37.19
CA GLU A 55 -8.37 14.73 36.82
C GLU A 55 -9.43 15.83 36.63
N THR A 56 -9.41 16.86 37.45
CA THR A 56 -10.34 18.00 37.33
C THR A 56 -10.09 18.83 36.06
N LEU A 57 -8.85 18.95 35.61
CA LEU A 57 -8.50 19.66 34.37
C LEU A 57 -8.90 18.85 33.11
N ILE A 58 -8.75 17.55 33.13
CA ILE A 58 -9.13 16.67 32.02
C ILE A 58 -10.65 16.61 31.88
N SER A 59 -11.41 16.49 32.97
CA SER A 59 -12.89 16.48 32.97
C SER A 59 -13.45 17.78 32.39
N ARG A 60 -12.93 18.94 32.83
CA ARG A 60 -13.37 20.26 32.33
C ARG A 60 -13.03 20.48 30.87
N SER A 61 -11.92 19.92 30.38
CA SER A 61 -11.54 20.02 28.97
C SER A 61 -12.43 19.18 28.07
N VAL A 62 -12.85 17.99 28.51
CA VAL A 62 -13.76 17.10 27.78
C VAL A 62 -15.19 17.66 27.73
N GLU A 63 -15.68 18.25 28.84
CA GLU A 63 -16.99 18.91 28.87
C GLU A 63 -17.05 20.16 28.00
N ARG A 64 -15.95 20.91 27.94
CA ARG A 64 -15.87 22.11 27.08
C ARG A 64 -15.87 21.77 25.59
N VAL A 65 -15.15 20.72 25.18
CA VAL A 65 -15.15 20.22 23.79
C VAL A 65 -16.50 19.63 23.41
N ALA A 66 -17.19 18.95 24.34
CA ALA A 66 -18.52 18.41 24.09
C ALA A 66 -19.59 19.50 23.94
N SER A 67 -19.52 20.60 24.72
CA SER A 67 -20.46 21.73 24.58
C SER A 67 -20.23 22.55 23.30
N GLU A 68 -18.98 22.71 22.85
CA GLU A 68 -18.65 23.42 21.61
C GLU A 68 -19.11 22.64 20.35
N ILE A 69 -19.30 21.32 20.45
CA ILE A 69 -19.83 20.47 19.34
C ILE A 69 -21.37 20.52 19.25
N ILE A 70 -22.06 20.77 20.37
CA ILE A 70 -23.55 20.79 20.44
C ILE A 70 -24.15 22.12 19.99
N ASP A 71 -23.44 23.24 20.16
CA ASP A 71 -23.91 24.59 19.86
C ASP A 71 -23.43 25.17 18.51
N ALA A 72 -22.88 24.33 17.61
CA ALA A 72 -22.51 24.80 16.29
C ALA A 72 -23.77 25.06 15.44
N PRO A 73 -24.03 26.29 14.93
CA PRO A 73 -25.15 26.55 14.05
C PRO A 73 -25.00 25.73 12.76
N THR A 74 -26.10 25.14 12.31
CA THR A 74 -26.22 24.44 11.03
C THR A 74 -25.95 25.43 9.89
N VAL A 75 -24.70 25.65 9.57
CA VAL A 75 -24.31 26.46 8.41
C VAL A 75 -24.43 25.59 7.17
N HIS A 76 -25.45 25.83 6.37
CA HIS A 76 -25.47 25.50 4.95
C HIS A 76 -24.37 26.35 4.28
N GLY A 77 -23.14 25.93 4.40
CA GLY A 77 -21.96 26.54 3.83
C GLY A 77 -21.20 25.50 3.03
N GLN A 78 -20.92 25.84 1.77
CA GLN A 78 -20.07 25.17 0.80
C GLN A 78 -19.06 24.24 1.49
N PHE A 79 -19.16 22.92 1.21
CA PHE A 79 -18.15 21.95 1.61
C PHE A 79 -16.77 22.48 1.15
N ARG A 80 -16.01 23.11 2.03
CA ARG A 80 -14.56 23.21 1.85
C ARG A 80 -14.08 21.76 1.79
N GLN A 81 -13.69 21.32 0.61
CA GLN A 81 -13.01 20.04 0.46
C GLN A 81 -11.83 20.06 1.44
N SER A 82 -11.84 19.16 2.40
CA SER A 82 -10.67 18.97 3.27
C SER A 82 -9.45 18.81 2.39
N PRO A 83 -8.31 19.43 2.70
CA PRO A 83 -7.12 19.31 1.86
C PRO A 83 -6.82 17.81 1.66
N SER A 84 -6.62 17.41 0.39
CA SER A 84 -6.43 16.02 0.01
C SER A 84 -5.27 15.38 0.79
N ARG A 85 -5.46 14.15 1.25
CA ARG A 85 -4.61 13.43 2.19
C ARG A 85 -3.86 12.30 1.52
N VAL A 86 -2.67 11.98 2.04
CA VAL A 86 -1.95 10.76 1.68
C VAL A 86 -2.06 9.72 2.79
N PHE A 87 -2.63 8.56 2.48
CA PHE A 87 -2.67 7.39 3.34
C PHE A 87 -1.40 6.57 3.14
N ILE A 88 -0.51 6.58 4.12
CA ILE A 88 0.74 5.82 4.09
C ILE A 88 0.48 4.44 4.69
N LEU A 89 0.77 3.37 3.97
CA LEU A 89 0.55 2.00 4.38
C LEU A 89 1.89 1.34 4.73
N LEU A 90 2.05 0.94 6.00
CA LEU A 90 3.27 0.33 6.54
C LEU A 90 3.00 -1.09 7.03
N ALA A 91 3.62 -2.07 6.40
CA ALA A 91 3.65 -3.44 6.88
C ALA A 91 4.95 -3.71 7.63
N THR A 92 4.87 -4.28 8.86
CA THR A 92 6.04 -4.54 9.69
C THR A 92 6.13 -6.01 10.13
N TYR A 93 7.37 -6.48 10.27
CA TYR A 93 7.73 -7.75 10.90
C TYR A 93 9.20 -7.72 11.30
N ASN A 94 9.50 -7.76 12.61
CA ASN A 94 10.84 -7.73 13.17
C ASN A 94 11.72 -6.62 12.55
N GLY A 95 11.20 -5.39 12.52
CA GLY A 95 11.81 -4.24 11.87
C GLY A 95 12.54 -3.28 12.79
N ALA A 96 12.65 -3.54 14.10
CA ALA A 96 13.17 -2.62 15.11
C ALA A 96 14.50 -1.96 14.74
N SER A 97 15.39 -2.69 14.06
CA SER A 97 16.72 -2.20 13.68
C SER A 97 16.73 -0.99 12.75
N TYR A 98 15.68 -0.78 11.95
CA TYR A 98 15.66 0.25 10.90
C TYR A 98 14.43 1.15 10.96
N LEU A 99 13.38 0.70 11.62
CA LEU A 99 12.07 1.34 11.62
C LEU A 99 12.09 2.79 12.11
N SER A 100 12.85 3.10 13.16
CA SER A 100 12.98 4.47 13.68
C SER A 100 13.51 5.46 12.64
N ALA A 101 14.45 5.03 11.77
CA ALA A 101 14.95 5.88 10.70
C ALA A 101 13.88 6.13 9.61
N GLN A 102 13.09 5.10 9.28
CA GLN A 102 11.98 5.22 8.35
C GLN A 102 10.91 6.17 8.90
N LEU A 103 10.45 5.99 10.15
CA LEU A 103 9.44 6.83 10.79
C LEU A 103 9.89 8.29 10.89
N ALA A 104 11.17 8.53 11.24
CA ALA A 104 11.75 9.88 11.23
C ALA A 104 11.74 10.51 9.83
N SER A 105 11.85 9.72 8.75
CA SER A 105 11.77 10.22 7.39
C SER A 105 10.33 10.57 6.97
N LEU A 106 9.32 9.90 7.51
CA LEU A 106 7.91 10.26 7.33
C LEU A 106 7.60 11.60 7.99
N ALA A 107 8.08 11.81 9.21
CA ALA A 107 7.88 13.06 9.94
C ALA A 107 8.52 14.27 9.23
N LYS A 108 9.49 14.05 8.34
CA LYS A 108 10.19 15.09 7.56
C LYS A 108 9.64 15.32 6.16
N GLN A 109 8.52 14.71 5.80
CA GLN A 109 7.90 14.92 4.50
C GLN A 109 7.37 16.34 4.34
N THR A 110 7.64 16.97 3.21
CA THR A 110 7.18 18.33 2.88
C THR A 110 5.67 18.42 2.62
N HIS A 111 5.05 17.31 2.23
CA HIS A 111 3.60 17.17 2.23
C HIS A 111 3.15 16.72 3.62
N GLU A 112 2.57 17.63 4.41
CA GLU A 112 2.26 17.40 5.82
C GLU A 112 0.93 16.67 6.06
N ASN A 113 0.00 16.73 5.08
CA ASN A 113 -1.34 16.12 5.23
C ASN A 113 -1.32 14.63 4.89
N TRP A 114 -0.77 13.84 5.78
CA TRP A 114 -0.73 12.38 5.68
C TRP A 114 -1.20 11.72 6.97
N VAL A 115 -1.61 10.46 6.85
CA VAL A 115 -1.94 9.55 7.95
C VAL A 115 -1.24 8.22 7.72
N LEU A 116 -0.64 7.64 8.75
CA LEU A 116 0.03 6.34 8.72
C LEU A 116 -0.93 5.23 9.17
N TYR A 117 -1.20 4.28 8.30
CA TYR A 117 -1.87 3.02 8.62
C TYR A 117 -0.82 1.92 8.68
N TRP A 118 -0.73 1.22 9.81
CA TRP A 118 0.28 0.19 9.97
C TRP A 118 -0.31 -1.12 10.47
N ARG A 119 0.29 -2.20 10.03
CA ARG A 119 -0.01 -3.57 10.45
C ARG A 119 1.26 -4.31 10.77
N ASP A 120 1.27 -4.94 11.94
CA ASP A 120 2.37 -5.80 12.37
C ASP A 120 2.02 -7.28 12.11
N ASP A 121 2.94 -8.00 11.49
CA ASP A 121 2.76 -9.39 11.09
C ASP A 121 3.25 -10.39 12.16
N GLY A 122 3.22 -9.97 13.45
CA GLY A 122 3.59 -10.78 14.60
C GLY A 122 5.07 -10.64 14.97
N SER A 123 5.56 -9.40 15.11
CA SER A 123 6.93 -9.12 15.59
C SER A 123 7.15 -9.61 17.03
N ASN A 124 8.38 -10.05 17.30
CA ASN A 124 8.84 -10.45 18.64
C ASN A 124 10.02 -9.59 19.13
N ASP A 125 10.33 -8.51 18.42
CA ASP A 125 11.29 -7.46 18.80
C ASP A 125 10.56 -6.16 19.17
N ASP A 126 11.28 -5.05 19.33
CA ASP A 126 10.73 -3.75 19.74
C ASP A 126 9.92 -3.02 18.65
N THR A 127 9.61 -3.66 17.51
CA THR A 127 8.88 -3.03 16.40
C THR A 127 7.59 -2.35 16.84
N VAL A 128 6.74 -3.06 17.60
CA VAL A 128 5.44 -2.52 18.05
C VAL A 128 5.62 -1.39 19.06
N ALA A 129 6.62 -1.48 19.95
CA ALA A 129 6.92 -0.43 20.92
C ALA A 129 7.34 0.87 20.21
N ILE A 130 8.23 0.77 19.20
CA ILE A 130 8.69 1.92 18.39
C ILE A 130 7.51 2.60 17.69
N LEU A 131 6.57 1.82 17.12
CA LEU A 131 5.38 2.38 16.45
C LEU A 131 4.42 3.05 17.43
N THR A 132 4.25 2.48 18.62
CA THR A 132 3.40 3.06 19.67
C THR A 132 3.98 4.39 20.16
N GLU A 133 5.29 4.47 20.38
CA GLU A 133 5.97 5.70 20.76
C GLU A 133 5.86 6.76 19.64
N PHE A 134 6.06 6.37 18.38
CA PHE A 134 5.89 7.26 17.25
C PHE A 134 4.46 7.79 17.15
N ALA A 135 3.44 6.95 17.36
CA ALA A 135 2.03 7.35 17.36
C ALA A 135 1.74 8.42 18.43
N ALA A 136 2.27 8.25 19.64
CA ALA A 136 2.16 9.23 20.72
C ALA A 136 2.83 10.56 20.36
N MET A 137 3.97 10.52 19.67
CA MET A 137 4.73 11.69 19.27
C MET A 137 4.05 12.53 18.19
N ILE A 138 3.47 11.88 17.15
CA ILE A 138 2.89 12.61 16.00
C ILE A 138 1.44 13.05 16.19
N GLY A 139 0.79 12.60 17.25
CA GLY A 139 -0.55 13.00 17.66
C GLY A 139 -1.67 12.05 17.24
N VAL A 140 -2.80 12.22 17.94
CA VAL A 140 -3.99 11.39 17.79
C VAL A 140 -4.52 11.43 16.36
N GLY A 141 -4.89 10.26 15.83
CA GLY A 141 -5.50 10.13 14.49
C GLY A 141 -4.51 10.16 13.31
N ARG A 142 -3.22 10.43 13.55
CA ARG A 142 -2.19 10.42 12.50
C ARG A 142 -1.46 9.09 12.34
N CYS A 143 -1.61 8.15 13.28
CA CYS A 143 -1.02 6.83 13.24
C CYS A 143 -2.05 5.80 13.69
N VAL A 144 -2.51 4.96 12.79
CA VAL A 144 -3.63 4.04 13.00
C VAL A 144 -3.14 2.60 12.84
N ARG A 145 -3.35 1.77 13.86
CA ARG A 145 -3.06 0.34 13.78
C ARG A 145 -4.22 -0.41 13.14
N VAL A 146 -3.92 -1.26 12.16
CA VAL A 146 -4.88 -2.19 11.55
C VAL A 146 -4.63 -3.58 12.11
N TRP A 147 -5.63 -4.14 12.78
CA TRP A 147 -5.52 -5.41 13.50
C TRP A 147 -5.88 -6.63 12.64
N GLU A 148 -6.83 -6.46 11.74
CA GLU A 148 -7.35 -7.53 10.89
C GLU A 148 -6.66 -7.59 9.51
N PRO A 149 -6.50 -8.79 8.94
CA PRO A 149 -6.75 -10.09 9.56
C PRO A 149 -5.68 -10.44 10.61
N THR A 150 -6.05 -11.28 11.59
CA THR A 150 -5.12 -11.75 12.62
C THR A 150 -4.14 -12.78 12.04
N GLY A 151 -2.97 -12.91 12.68
CA GLY A 151 -1.94 -13.86 12.31
C GLY A 151 -0.99 -13.37 11.21
N ARG A 152 -0.05 -14.23 10.85
CA ARG A 152 1.02 -13.90 9.89
C ARG A 152 0.56 -14.12 8.45
N ILE A 153 0.43 -13.04 7.69
CA ILE A 153 -0.02 -13.06 6.29
C ILE A 153 1.05 -12.60 5.30
N ARG A 154 2.27 -12.35 5.78
CA ARG A 154 3.44 -11.91 5.00
C ARG A 154 3.27 -10.52 4.38
N PRO A 155 4.34 -9.89 3.84
CA PRO A 155 4.28 -8.49 3.38
C PRO A 155 3.18 -8.23 2.36
N ALA A 156 3.05 -9.04 1.30
CA ALA A 156 2.03 -8.82 0.27
C ALA A 156 0.60 -8.86 0.84
N GLY A 157 0.30 -9.83 1.70
CA GLY A 157 -0.98 -9.91 2.40
C GLY A 157 -1.22 -8.72 3.32
N SER A 158 -0.20 -8.30 4.08
CA SER A 158 -0.28 -7.15 4.99
C SER A 158 -0.56 -5.84 4.25
N PHE A 159 0.12 -5.59 3.12
CA PHE A 159 -0.15 -4.41 2.29
C PHE A 159 -1.55 -4.42 1.69
N MET A 160 -2.04 -5.58 1.23
CA MET A 160 -3.42 -5.70 0.73
C MET A 160 -4.47 -5.51 1.83
N ALA A 161 -4.22 -6.00 3.04
CA ALA A 161 -5.10 -5.77 4.19
C ALA A 161 -5.16 -4.29 4.57
N LEU A 162 -4.00 -3.62 4.63
CA LEU A 162 -3.89 -2.19 4.87
C LEU A 162 -4.63 -1.37 3.80
N LEU A 163 -4.45 -1.73 2.51
CA LEU A 163 -5.12 -1.05 1.41
C LEU A 163 -6.65 -1.21 1.50
N ARG A 164 -7.14 -2.40 1.80
CA ARG A 164 -8.59 -2.66 1.98
C ARG A 164 -9.17 -1.92 3.19
N ALA A 165 -8.40 -1.75 4.25
CA ALA A 165 -8.82 -0.95 5.40
C ALA A 165 -8.84 0.55 5.09
N ALA A 166 -7.91 1.05 4.28
CA ALA A 166 -7.80 2.46 3.94
C ALA A 166 -8.76 2.89 2.82
N ALA A 167 -8.98 2.06 1.80
CA ALA A 167 -9.74 2.42 0.60
C ALA A 167 -11.14 3.01 0.86
N PRO A 168 -11.97 2.45 1.78
CA PRO A 168 -13.29 3.02 2.09
C PRO A 168 -13.24 4.42 2.71
N LEU A 169 -12.09 4.83 3.26
CA LEU A 169 -11.89 6.10 3.97
C LEU A 169 -11.32 7.21 3.07
N LEU A 170 -10.95 6.87 1.83
CA LEU A 170 -10.36 7.82 0.88
C LEU A 170 -11.40 8.82 0.38
N GLY A 171 -11.10 10.12 0.45
CA GLY A 171 -11.80 11.19 -0.27
C GLY A 171 -11.45 11.24 -1.76
N ALA A 172 -12.13 12.07 -2.53
CA ALA A 172 -11.98 12.13 -3.99
C ALA A 172 -10.56 12.50 -4.46
N GLY A 173 -9.86 13.36 -3.70
CA GLY A 173 -8.49 13.80 -4.02
C GLY A 173 -7.40 13.05 -3.24
N ASP A 174 -7.76 12.10 -2.39
CA ASP A 174 -6.80 11.38 -1.56
C ASP A 174 -5.97 10.40 -2.38
N SER A 175 -4.81 10.04 -1.85
CA SER A 175 -3.91 9.07 -2.45
C SER A 175 -3.36 8.10 -1.40
N VAL A 176 -2.82 6.98 -1.87
CA VAL A 176 -2.20 5.95 -1.03
C VAL A 176 -0.72 5.83 -1.38
N ALA A 177 0.14 5.64 -0.39
CA ALA A 177 1.57 5.36 -0.57
C ALA A 177 1.96 4.11 0.21
N PHE A 178 2.75 3.22 -0.37
CA PHE A 178 3.32 2.07 0.33
C PHE A 178 4.69 2.40 0.88
N VAL A 179 4.99 1.93 2.09
CA VAL A 179 6.27 2.13 2.75
C VAL A 179 6.79 0.84 3.36
N ASP A 180 8.05 0.52 3.07
CA ASP A 180 8.77 -0.58 3.71
C ASP A 180 9.40 -0.11 5.03
N GLN A 181 9.54 -1.01 6.01
CA GLN A 181 9.98 -0.68 7.38
C GLN A 181 11.47 -0.31 7.50
N ASP A 182 12.27 -0.58 6.48
CA ASP A 182 13.74 -0.57 6.52
C ASP A 182 14.39 0.46 5.58
N ASP A 183 13.58 1.24 4.84
CA ASP A 183 14.02 2.28 3.93
C ASP A 183 14.18 3.65 4.62
N VAL A 184 14.50 4.68 3.85
CA VAL A 184 14.44 6.09 4.25
C VAL A 184 13.92 6.93 3.10
N TRP A 185 12.80 7.61 3.29
CA TRP A 185 12.22 8.48 2.27
C TRP A 185 12.91 9.84 2.22
N LEU A 186 13.10 10.39 1.02
CA LEU A 186 13.54 11.77 0.84
C LEU A 186 12.37 12.73 1.10
N PRO A 187 12.64 13.97 1.55
CA PRO A 187 11.60 14.87 2.04
C PRO A 187 10.49 15.22 1.04
N ASP A 188 10.78 15.24 -0.25
CA ASP A 188 9.86 15.64 -1.32
C ASP A 188 9.06 14.48 -1.94
N LYS A 189 9.24 13.25 -1.48
CA LYS A 189 8.60 12.06 -2.07
C LYS A 189 7.08 12.18 -2.15
N LEU A 190 6.43 12.50 -1.05
CA LEU A 190 4.97 12.62 -1.03
C LEU A 190 4.48 13.80 -1.86
N THR A 191 5.14 14.94 -1.80
CA THR A 191 4.81 16.13 -2.61
C THR A 191 4.88 15.84 -4.10
N ARG A 192 5.94 15.17 -4.56
CA ARG A 192 6.12 14.79 -5.96
C ARG A 192 5.04 13.83 -6.44
N GLY A 193 4.83 12.74 -5.72
CA GLY A 193 3.84 11.73 -6.09
C GLY A 193 2.42 12.29 -6.05
N PHE A 194 2.09 13.06 -5.02
CA PHE A 194 0.79 13.72 -4.90
C PHE A 194 0.53 14.69 -6.07
N ALA A 195 1.49 15.56 -6.40
CA ALA A 195 1.35 16.50 -7.50
C ALA A 195 1.18 15.79 -8.86
N ALA A 196 1.94 14.71 -9.10
CA ALA A 196 1.82 13.92 -10.32
C ALA A 196 0.43 13.26 -10.44
N LEU A 197 -0.08 12.66 -9.36
CA LEU A 197 -1.41 12.01 -9.34
C LEU A 197 -2.55 13.02 -9.47
N ALA A 198 -2.43 14.20 -8.87
CA ALA A 198 -3.43 15.26 -8.94
C ALA A 198 -3.61 15.83 -10.37
N ALA A 199 -2.62 15.66 -11.24
CA ALA A 199 -2.69 16.08 -12.65
C ALA A 199 -3.46 15.08 -13.55
N VAL A 200 -3.81 13.90 -13.03
CA VAL A 200 -4.57 12.86 -13.77
C VAL A 200 -6.06 13.03 -13.51
N ASP A 201 -6.89 12.81 -14.55
CA ASP A 201 -8.35 12.75 -14.38
C ASP A 201 -8.71 11.72 -13.28
N ALA A 202 -9.49 12.14 -12.28
CA ALA A 202 -9.85 11.31 -11.13
C ALA A 202 -10.59 10.01 -11.49
N ARG A 203 -11.15 9.91 -12.70
CA ARG A 203 -11.82 8.72 -13.22
C ARG A 203 -10.85 7.66 -13.73
N ILE A 204 -9.59 8.03 -14.00
CA ILE A 204 -8.56 7.15 -14.54
C ILE A 204 -7.73 6.59 -13.39
N PRO A 205 -7.60 5.25 -13.25
CA PRO A 205 -6.67 4.67 -12.29
C PRO A 205 -5.24 5.12 -12.59
N ALA A 206 -4.52 5.65 -11.60
CA ALA A 206 -3.15 6.12 -11.80
C ALA A 206 -2.21 5.61 -10.70
N LEU A 207 -1.02 5.19 -11.12
CA LEU A 207 0.07 4.76 -10.27
C LEU A 207 1.30 5.63 -10.57
N TYR A 208 1.80 6.29 -9.54
CA TYR A 208 3.09 6.95 -9.55
C TYR A 208 4.17 6.00 -9.05
N CYS A 209 5.33 6.01 -9.71
CA CYS A 209 6.55 5.36 -9.23
C CYS A 209 7.78 6.19 -9.59
N ALA A 210 8.88 5.99 -8.86
CA ALA A 210 10.08 6.79 -9.02
C ALA A 210 11.36 5.95 -8.83
N ARG A 211 12.52 6.57 -9.04
CA ARG A 211 13.82 5.92 -8.85
C ARG A 211 14.21 5.85 -7.39
N LEU A 212 15.10 4.92 -7.10
CA LEU A 212 15.68 4.65 -5.79
C LEU A 212 17.19 4.82 -5.82
N MET A 213 17.73 5.28 -4.71
CA MET A 213 19.13 5.09 -4.34
C MET A 213 19.26 3.80 -3.54
N VAL A 214 19.94 2.81 -4.08
CA VAL A 214 20.25 1.58 -3.35
C VAL A 214 21.42 1.85 -2.41
N VAL A 215 21.23 1.56 -1.12
CA VAL A 215 22.23 1.80 -0.06
C VAL A 215 22.45 0.53 0.76
N ASN A 216 23.60 0.43 1.44
CA ASN A 216 23.83 -0.65 2.39
C ASN A 216 23.14 -0.39 3.75
N ALA A 217 23.29 -1.32 4.71
CA ALA A 217 22.71 -1.20 6.05
C ALA A 217 23.08 0.11 6.78
N ARG A 218 24.25 0.72 6.44
CA ARG A 218 24.75 1.99 7.01
C ARG A 218 24.42 3.21 6.13
N LEU A 219 23.48 3.11 5.22
CA LEU A 219 23.06 4.15 4.27
C LEU A 219 24.17 4.64 3.31
N ARG A 220 25.23 3.88 3.08
CA ARG A 220 26.24 4.20 2.07
C ARG A 220 25.73 3.80 0.70
N ARG A 221 25.81 4.72 -0.26
CA ARG A 221 25.36 4.52 -1.65
C ARG A 221 26.07 3.32 -2.29
N LEU A 222 25.27 2.48 -2.98
CA LEU A 222 25.75 1.35 -3.78
C LEU A 222 25.48 1.58 -5.28
N THR A 223 24.22 1.88 -5.66
CA THR A 223 23.80 2.11 -7.03
C THR A 223 22.49 2.88 -7.08
N GLU A 224 22.05 3.24 -8.28
CA GLU A 224 20.72 3.83 -8.53
C GLU A 224 19.90 2.92 -9.43
N THR A 225 18.57 2.93 -9.23
CA THR A 225 17.66 2.27 -10.16
C THR A 225 17.42 3.13 -11.40
N THR A 226 17.05 2.47 -12.50
CA THR A 226 16.61 3.13 -13.73
C THR A 226 15.28 2.58 -14.16
N ILE A 227 14.37 3.42 -14.61
CA ILE A 227 13.05 3.04 -15.14
C ILE A 227 12.95 3.65 -16.56
N SER A 228 12.56 2.83 -17.55
CA SER A 228 12.27 3.32 -18.89
C SER A 228 10.77 3.61 -19.03
N PRO A 229 10.33 4.87 -19.09
CA PRO A 229 8.90 5.19 -19.14
C PRO A 229 8.19 4.67 -20.39
N ARG A 230 8.94 4.44 -21.48
CA ARG A 230 8.38 3.97 -22.75
C ARG A 230 7.86 2.52 -22.75
N ARG A 231 8.08 1.76 -21.68
CA ARG A 231 7.76 0.32 -21.59
C ARG A 231 7.10 -0.03 -20.27
N CYS A 232 6.20 0.82 -19.81
CA CYS A 232 5.53 0.67 -18.51
C CYS A 232 4.03 0.34 -18.63
N GLY A 233 3.51 0.10 -19.85
CA GLY A 233 2.09 -0.22 -20.07
C GLY A 233 1.80 -1.74 -20.10
N PHE A 234 0.52 -2.05 -20.29
CA PHE A 234 0.07 -3.42 -20.58
C PHE A 234 0.30 -3.73 -22.08
N PRO A 235 0.78 -4.90 -22.48
CA PRO A 235 1.05 -6.10 -21.67
C PRO A 235 2.49 -6.25 -21.16
N ALA A 236 3.37 -5.24 -21.32
CA ALA A 236 4.76 -5.32 -20.82
C ALA A 236 4.82 -5.57 -19.30
N SER A 237 3.86 -5.04 -18.54
CA SER A 237 3.73 -5.24 -17.08
C SER A 237 3.56 -6.70 -16.65
N LEU A 238 3.07 -7.59 -17.53
CA LEU A 238 3.04 -9.04 -17.28
C LEU A 238 4.44 -9.63 -17.19
N THR A 239 5.40 -9.07 -17.91
CA THR A 239 6.73 -9.66 -18.07
C THR A 239 7.75 -9.16 -17.06
N GLN A 240 7.47 -8.02 -16.42
CA GLN A 240 8.42 -7.37 -15.52
C GLN A 240 7.75 -6.33 -14.63
N ASN A 241 8.07 -6.36 -13.33
CA ASN A 241 7.78 -5.24 -12.44
C ASN A 241 8.85 -4.14 -12.57
N VAL A 242 8.41 -2.90 -12.78
CA VAL A 242 9.28 -1.71 -12.83
C VAL A 242 9.03 -0.75 -11.67
N ALA A 243 7.91 -0.92 -10.96
CA ALA A 243 7.49 -0.07 -9.85
C ALA A 243 7.89 -0.72 -8.52
N ALA A 244 8.93 -0.22 -7.88
CA ALA A 244 9.32 -0.69 -6.54
C ALA A 244 8.30 -0.23 -5.51
N GLY A 245 7.86 -1.13 -4.62
CA GLY A 245 6.78 -0.92 -3.65
C GLY A 245 6.93 0.37 -2.85
N CYS A 246 8.10 0.59 -2.27
CA CYS A 246 8.39 1.79 -1.48
C CYS A 246 8.37 3.11 -2.26
N THR A 247 8.23 3.09 -3.60
CA THR A 247 8.05 4.30 -4.41
C THR A 247 6.61 4.52 -4.85
N ILE A 248 5.78 3.48 -4.82
CA ILE A 248 4.42 3.53 -5.36
C ILE A 248 3.53 4.48 -4.57
N MET A 249 2.81 5.32 -5.33
CA MET A 249 1.61 6.00 -4.86
C MET A 249 0.46 5.73 -5.84
N LEU A 250 -0.75 5.57 -5.30
CA LEU A 250 -1.98 5.32 -6.06
C LEU A 250 -2.93 6.50 -5.86
N ASN A 251 -3.60 6.95 -6.92
CA ASN A 251 -4.78 7.80 -6.73
C ASN A 251 -5.95 6.97 -6.18
N ARG A 252 -7.02 7.62 -5.74
CA ARG A 252 -8.19 6.94 -5.18
C ARG A 252 -8.71 5.85 -6.13
N ARG A 253 -8.87 6.15 -7.42
CA ARG A 253 -9.41 5.20 -8.39
C ARG A 253 -8.57 3.93 -8.52
N ALA A 254 -7.25 4.05 -8.51
CA ALA A 254 -6.33 2.90 -8.50
C ALA A 254 -6.36 2.14 -7.16
N ALA A 255 -6.47 2.85 -6.04
CA ALA A 255 -6.58 2.24 -4.72
C ALA A 255 -7.87 1.41 -4.60
N ASP A 256 -9.02 1.95 -5.03
CA ASP A 256 -10.31 1.24 -5.06
C ASP A 256 -10.23 -0.01 -5.96
N LEU A 257 -9.65 0.14 -7.16
CA LEU A 257 -9.46 -0.97 -8.10
C LEU A 257 -8.63 -2.11 -7.49
N VAL A 258 -7.49 -1.79 -6.90
CA VAL A 258 -6.59 -2.79 -6.31
C VAL A 258 -7.19 -3.41 -5.05
N ALA A 259 -7.85 -2.61 -4.19
CA ALA A 259 -8.49 -3.11 -2.97
C ALA A 259 -9.63 -4.11 -3.27
N ALA A 260 -10.38 -3.89 -4.36
CA ALA A 260 -11.45 -4.79 -4.81
C ALA A 260 -10.94 -6.09 -5.45
N SER A 261 -9.65 -6.17 -5.82
CA SER A 261 -9.07 -7.29 -6.53
C SER A 261 -8.65 -8.45 -5.62
N ALA A 262 -8.45 -9.62 -6.24
CA ALA A 262 -7.88 -10.82 -5.62
C ALA A 262 -6.51 -11.14 -6.23
N PRO A 263 -5.39 -10.65 -5.63
CA PRO A 263 -4.04 -10.93 -6.10
C PRO A 263 -3.69 -12.42 -5.91
N PRO A 264 -2.85 -13.03 -6.78
CA PRO A 264 -2.30 -14.34 -6.52
C PRO A 264 -1.36 -14.30 -5.31
N SER A 265 -1.35 -15.39 -4.54
CA SER A 265 -0.60 -15.48 -3.27
C SER A 265 0.92 -15.34 -3.42
N ALA A 266 1.48 -15.68 -4.57
CA ALA A 266 2.90 -15.57 -4.87
C ALA A 266 3.29 -14.21 -5.47
N SER A 267 2.31 -13.33 -5.77
CA SER A 267 2.60 -12.00 -6.33
C SER A 267 3.04 -11.02 -5.25
N PRO A 268 4.16 -10.32 -5.42
CA PRO A 268 4.43 -9.12 -4.65
C PRO A 268 3.31 -8.09 -4.86
N HIS A 269 2.93 -7.37 -3.80
CA HIS A 269 1.86 -6.36 -3.84
C HIS A 269 2.13 -5.26 -4.88
N ASP A 270 3.37 -4.84 -5.00
CA ASP A 270 3.81 -3.80 -5.93
C ASP A 270 3.66 -4.23 -7.39
N TRP A 271 4.05 -5.47 -7.72
CA TRP A 271 3.84 -6.00 -9.07
C TRP A 271 2.35 -6.14 -9.40
N TRP A 272 1.54 -6.60 -8.45
CA TRP A 272 0.11 -6.70 -8.64
C TRP A 272 -0.56 -5.34 -8.86
N CYS A 273 -0.23 -4.33 -8.06
CA CYS A 273 -0.71 -2.96 -8.24
C CYS A 273 -0.38 -2.43 -9.64
N TYR A 274 0.88 -2.55 -10.04
CA TYR A 274 1.36 -2.08 -11.34
C TYR A 274 0.67 -2.82 -12.49
N LEU A 275 0.59 -4.14 -12.42
CA LEU A 275 -0.03 -4.99 -13.43
C LEU A 275 -1.52 -4.67 -13.58
N LEU A 276 -2.26 -4.63 -12.47
CA LEU A 276 -3.70 -4.41 -12.51
C LEU A 276 -4.06 -3.01 -13.00
N VAL A 277 -3.36 -1.97 -12.54
CA VAL A 277 -3.59 -0.60 -13.00
C VAL A 277 -3.37 -0.50 -14.51
N THR A 278 -2.31 -1.11 -15.05
CA THR A 278 -2.06 -1.09 -16.51
C THR A 278 -3.10 -1.92 -17.28
N ALA A 279 -3.49 -3.09 -16.77
CA ALA A 279 -4.50 -3.94 -17.40
C ALA A 279 -5.91 -3.32 -17.37
N ALA A 280 -6.19 -2.46 -16.39
CA ALA A 280 -7.43 -1.68 -16.33
C ALA A 280 -7.42 -0.43 -17.26
N GLY A 281 -6.36 -0.22 -18.04
CA GLY A 281 -6.21 0.95 -18.90
C GLY A 281 -5.77 2.21 -18.15
N GLY A 282 -5.24 2.05 -16.94
CA GLY A 282 -4.76 3.16 -16.11
C GLY A 282 -3.40 3.72 -16.55
N GLN A 283 -3.01 4.81 -15.93
CA GLN A 283 -1.77 5.54 -16.24
C GLN A 283 -0.65 5.22 -15.25
N ILE A 284 0.57 5.06 -15.78
CA ILE A 284 1.80 4.92 -14.98
C ILE A 284 2.62 6.20 -15.12
N LEU A 285 2.81 6.89 -14.00
CA LEU A 285 3.54 8.14 -13.90
C LEU A 285 4.94 7.84 -13.37
N VAL A 286 5.92 7.83 -14.27
CA VAL A 286 7.31 7.54 -13.93
C VAL A 286 8.06 8.84 -13.67
N ASP A 287 8.54 9.02 -12.44
CA ASP A 287 9.40 10.13 -12.05
C ASP A 287 10.88 9.70 -12.08
N ASN A 288 11.72 10.49 -12.73
CA ASN A 288 13.16 10.26 -12.78
C ASN A 288 13.92 10.71 -11.54
N ALA A 289 13.23 11.35 -10.57
CA ALA A 289 13.84 11.71 -9.30
C ALA A 289 14.10 10.47 -8.45
N ILE A 290 15.15 10.52 -7.63
CA ILE A 290 15.36 9.58 -6.53
C ILE A 290 14.53 10.07 -5.36
N VAL A 291 13.63 9.23 -4.85
CA VAL A 291 12.67 9.62 -3.79
C VAL A 291 12.87 8.84 -2.49
N ALA A 292 13.67 7.77 -2.52
CA ALA A 292 13.97 6.99 -1.32
C ALA A 292 15.35 6.33 -1.39
N LEU A 293 15.91 6.09 -0.21
CA LEU A 293 17.09 5.28 0.02
C LEU A 293 16.63 3.84 0.31
N TYR A 294 16.76 2.95 -0.67
CA TYR A 294 16.42 1.54 -0.55
C TYR A 294 17.55 0.80 0.15
N ARG A 295 17.28 0.34 1.37
CA ARG A 295 18.31 -0.29 2.21
C ARG A 295 18.46 -1.76 1.86
N GLN A 296 19.72 -2.21 1.68
CA GLN A 296 20.09 -3.61 1.52
C GLN A 296 20.78 -4.17 2.76
N HIS A 297 20.21 -5.23 3.31
CA HIS A 297 20.73 -6.01 4.43
C HIS A 297 20.29 -7.48 4.29
N GLY A 298 20.81 -8.35 5.14
CA GLY A 298 20.55 -9.80 5.04
C GLY A 298 19.11 -10.24 5.27
N GLY A 299 18.25 -9.37 5.79
CA GLY A 299 16.81 -9.64 6.05
C GLY A 299 15.85 -9.13 4.97
N ASN A 300 16.32 -8.53 3.87
CA ASN A 300 15.42 -8.07 2.82
C ASN A 300 14.67 -9.23 2.15
N ALA A 301 13.36 -9.08 1.98
CA ALA A 301 12.53 -10.05 1.25
C ALA A 301 12.96 -10.17 -0.22
N ILE A 302 13.34 -9.05 -0.84
CA ILE A 302 13.84 -8.99 -2.22
C ILE A 302 15.09 -8.09 -2.24
N GLY A 303 16.26 -8.66 -2.58
CA GLY A 303 17.48 -7.89 -2.77
C GLY A 303 17.54 -7.25 -4.16
N ALA A 304 18.00 -6.00 -4.28
CA ALA A 304 18.29 -5.39 -5.58
C ALA A 304 19.69 -5.81 -6.05
N PRO A 305 19.83 -6.58 -7.14
CA PRO A 305 21.16 -6.92 -7.67
C PRO A 305 21.85 -5.68 -8.23
N PRO A 306 23.17 -5.52 -8.00
CA PRO A 306 23.90 -4.30 -8.27
C PRO A 306 24.16 -3.96 -9.74
N SER A 307 23.79 -4.83 -10.69
CA SER A 307 23.90 -4.54 -12.13
C SER A 307 22.90 -5.32 -12.97
N GLN A 308 22.56 -4.80 -14.17
CA GLN A 308 21.66 -5.48 -15.11
C GLN A 308 22.19 -6.85 -15.53
N MET A 309 23.50 -6.99 -15.73
CA MET A 309 24.11 -8.27 -16.09
C MET A 309 23.98 -9.31 -14.97
N ARG A 310 24.20 -8.91 -13.69
CA ARG A 310 23.99 -9.81 -12.54
C ARG A 310 22.53 -10.19 -12.36
N ARG A 311 21.57 -9.32 -12.69
CA ARG A 311 20.13 -9.65 -12.74
C ARG A 311 19.84 -10.72 -13.78
N ALA A 312 20.37 -10.56 -14.99
CA ALA A 312 20.19 -11.54 -16.06
C ALA A 312 20.80 -12.90 -15.69
N ILE A 313 22.02 -12.93 -15.14
CA ILE A 313 22.66 -14.16 -14.67
C ILE A 313 21.88 -14.81 -13.52
N ALA A 314 21.40 -14.03 -12.56
CA ALA A 314 20.59 -14.54 -11.46
C ALA A 314 19.23 -15.09 -11.95
N ALA A 315 18.62 -14.44 -12.95
CA ALA A 315 17.42 -14.94 -13.61
C ALA A 315 17.67 -16.26 -14.34
N LEU A 316 18.76 -16.36 -15.12
CA LEU A 316 19.17 -17.58 -15.78
C LEU A 316 19.40 -18.74 -14.80
N ARG A 317 20.10 -18.46 -13.68
CA ARG A 317 20.35 -19.47 -12.63
C ARG A 317 19.08 -19.97 -11.94
N ARG A 318 18.08 -19.10 -11.76
CA ARG A 318 16.77 -19.47 -11.19
C ARG A 318 15.91 -20.31 -12.16
N GLY A 319 16.20 -20.21 -13.45
CA GLY A 319 15.50 -20.94 -14.50
C GLY A 319 14.09 -20.44 -14.83
N PRO A 320 13.46 -21.02 -15.86
CA PRO A 320 12.15 -20.57 -16.36
C PRO A 320 11.01 -20.82 -15.37
N ARG A 321 11.06 -21.91 -14.58
CA ARG A 321 9.93 -22.38 -13.76
C ARG A 321 9.38 -21.34 -12.80
N ILE A 322 10.25 -20.63 -12.07
CA ILE A 322 9.82 -19.63 -11.08
C ILE A 322 9.12 -18.47 -11.78
N PHE A 323 9.72 -17.94 -12.84
CA PHE A 323 9.15 -16.82 -13.60
C PHE A 323 7.84 -17.22 -14.29
N MET A 324 7.80 -18.36 -14.96
CA MET A 324 6.61 -18.84 -15.68
C MET A 324 5.47 -19.16 -14.72
N ASN A 325 5.76 -19.65 -13.51
CA ASN A 325 4.74 -19.84 -12.48
C ASN A 325 4.09 -18.52 -12.04
N VAL A 326 4.89 -17.48 -11.83
CA VAL A 326 4.36 -16.14 -11.50
C VAL A 326 3.52 -15.59 -12.65
N LEU A 327 3.99 -15.67 -13.89
CA LEU A 327 3.25 -15.25 -15.08
C LEU A 327 1.92 -16.00 -15.21
N ARG A 328 1.92 -17.32 -15.01
CA ARG A 328 0.71 -18.15 -15.06
C ARG A 328 -0.30 -17.70 -14.01
N GLN A 329 0.13 -17.55 -12.77
CA GLN A 329 -0.74 -17.09 -11.67
C GLN A 329 -1.29 -15.68 -11.93
N HIS A 330 -0.50 -14.76 -12.50
CA HIS A 330 -0.97 -13.44 -12.88
C HIS A 330 -2.06 -13.52 -13.96
N LEU A 331 -1.85 -14.32 -15.01
CA LEU A 331 -2.83 -14.48 -16.09
C LEU A 331 -4.11 -15.19 -15.60
N GLU A 332 -4.00 -16.20 -14.75
CA GLU A 332 -5.13 -16.87 -14.10
C GLU A 332 -5.95 -15.88 -13.25
N ALA A 333 -5.27 -15.09 -12.41
CA ALA A 333 -5.94 -14.11 -11.55
C ALA A 333 -6.63 -12.99 -12.35
N LEU A 334 -6.00 -12.50 -13.43
CA LEU A 334 -6.60 -11.50 -14.32
C LEU A 334 -7.78 -12.09 -15.10
N ALA A 335 -7.66 -13.33 -15.62
CA ALA A 335 -8.73 -14.00 -16.36
C ALA A 335 -9.96 -14.28 -15.48
N ALA A 336 -9.74 -14.54 -14.18
CA ALA A 336 -10.82 -14.72 -13.20
C ALA A 336 -11.54 -13.43 -12.81
N GLN A 337 -11.00 -12.26 -13.18
CA GLN A 337 -11.53 -10.93 -12.79
C GLN A 337 -11.70 -10.02 -14.02
N PRO A 338 -12.45 -10.43 -15.05
CA PRO A 338 -12.55 -9.71 -16.33
C PRO A 338 -13.14 -8.32 -16.21
N ASP A 339 -13.98 -8.06 -15.20
CA ASP A 339 -14.64 -6.77 -14.99
C ASP A 339 -13.68 -5.67 -14.50
N LEU A 340 -12.50 -6.07 -14.00
CA LEU A 340 -11.43 -5.13 -13.60
C LEU A 340 -10.52 -4.75 -14.79
N LEU A 341 -10.66 -5.40 -15.94
CA LEU A 341 -9.81 -5.21 -17.11
C LEU A 341 -10.44 -4.25 -18.10
N SER A 342 -9.59 -3.48 -18.79
CA SER A 342 -10.02 -2.70 -19.95
C SER A 342 -10.46 -3.60 -21.10
N GLU A 343 -11.30 -3.07 -21.99
CA GLU A 343 -11.75 -3.80 -23.18
C GLU A 343 -10.60 -4.27 -24.07
N THR A 344 -9.50 -3.49 -24.12
CA THR A 344 -8.30 -3.83 -24.89
C THR A 344 -7.40 -4.87 -24.22
N ALA A 345 -7.36 -4.91 -22.88
CA ALA A 345 -6.54 -5.87 -22.14
C ALA A 345 -7.19 -7.26 -22.05
N ARG A 346 -8.51 -7.32 -21.90
CA ARG A 346 -9.28 -8.57 -21.72
C ARG A 346 -8.96 -9.65 -22.78
N PRO A 347 -9.06 -9.38 -24.10
CA PRO A 347 -8.74 -10.38 -25.11
C PRO A 347 -7.27 -10.80 -25.10
N THR A 348 -6.37 -9.89 -24.74
CA THR A 348 -4.94 -10.20 -24.61
C THR A 348 -4.66 -11.15 -23.44
N VAL A 349 -5.28 -10.91 -22.27
CA VAL A 349 -5.18 -11.80 -21.09
C VAL A 349 -5.67 -13.21 -21.46
N LEU A 350 -6.86 -13.33 -22.05
CA LEU A 350 -7.44 -14.62 -22.41
C LEU A 350 -6.57 -15.38 -23.42
N ARG A 351 -6.06 -14.69 -24.46
CA ARG A 351 -5.17 -15.30 -25.46
C ARG A 351 -3.87 -15.79 -24.84
N LEU A 352 -3.21 -14.99 -24.01
CA LEU A 352 -1.96 -15.36 -23.33
C LEU A 352 -2.19 -16.50 -22.33
N HIS A 353 -3.29 -16.46 -21.59
CA HIS A 353 -3.65 -17.52 -20.64
C HIS A 353 -3.88 -18.86 -21.36
N SER A 354 -4.67 -18.87 -22.42
CA SER A 354 -4.92 -20.09 -23.22
C SER A 354 -3.64 -20.64 -23.86
N ALA A 355 -2.75 -19.77 -24.35
CA ALA A 355 -1.51 -20.16 -24.97
C ALA A 355 -0.53 -20.88 -24.02
N LEU A 356 -0.59 -20.61 -22.71
CA LEU A 356 0.28 -21.30 -21.74
C LEU A 356 0.06 -22.81 -21.68
N SER A 357 -1.16 -23.26 -21.94
CA SER A 357 -1.55 -24.69 -22.00
C SER A 357 -1.67 -25.19 -23.45
N GLY A 358 -1.51 -24.29 -24.43
CA GLY A 358 -1.69 -24.59 -25.84
C GLY A 358 -0.49 -25.22 -26.53
N SER A 359 -0.63 -25.44 -27.82
CA SER A 359 0.42 -25.94 -28.68
C SER A 359 1.59 -24.95 -28.82
N LEU A 360 2.71 -25.41 -29.36
CA LEU A 360 3.84 -24.53 -29.73
C LEU A 360 3.39 -23.40 -30.68
N PHE A 361 2.46 -23.68 -31.57
CA PHE A 361 1.91 -22.68 -32.50
C PHE A 361 1.12 -21.58 -31.77
N ASP A 362 0.29 -21.97 -30.78
CA ASP A 362 -0.44 -21.02 -29.94
C ASP A 362 0.52 -20.13 -29.14
N LYS A 363 1.58 -20.71 -28.59
CA LYS A 363 2.62 -19.95 -27.88
C LYS A 363 3.35 -18.97 -28.79
N LEU A 364 3.70 -19.38 -30.02
CA LEU A 364 4.33 -18.49 -31.00
C LEU A 364 3.37 -17.35 -31.42
N ALA A 365 2.11 -17.67 -31.65
CA ALA A 365 1.09 -16.65 -31.97
C ALA A 365 0.91 -15.65 -30.81
N ALA A 366 0.90 -16.13 -29.57
CA ALA A 366 0.80 -15.30 -28.37
C ALA A 366 2.01 -14.36 -28.20
N LEU A 367 3.23 -14.81 -28.55
CA LEU A 367 4.45 -14.00 -28.49
C LEU A 367 4.49 -12.87 -29.53
N ASN A 368 3.62 -12.89 -30.54
CA ASN A 368 3.44 -11.79 -31.50
C ASN A 368 2.53 -10.66 -30.94
N THR A 369 2.07 -10.77 -29.68
CA THR A 369 1.32 -9.69 -29.02
C THR A 369 2.16 -8.41 -29.02
N PRO A 370 1.65 -7.27 -29.54
CA PRO A 370 2.33 -6.00 -29.49
C PRO A 370 2.71 -5.65 -28.05
N ASP A 371 3.90 -5.08 -27.87
CA ASP A 371 4.44 -4.65 -26.59
C ASP A 371 4.59 -5.73 -25.48
N LEU A 372 4.40 -7.02 -25.79
CA LEU A 372 4.75 -8.13 -24.89
C LEU A 372 6.28 -8.29 -24.86
N ARG A 373 6.95 -7.41 -24.14
CA ARG A 373 8.42 -7.31 -24.09
C ARG A 373 8.89 -6.77 -22.75
N ARG A 374 10.17 -6.97 -22.46
CA ARG A 374 10.83 -6.47 -21.25
C ARG A 374 11.58 -5.16 -21.54
N GLN A 375 12.21 -4.59 -20.51
CA GLN A 375 12.95 -3.33 -20.61
C GLN A 375 14.12 -3.39 -21.61
N THR A 376 14.80 -4.54 -21.74
CA THR A 376 15.89 -4.74 -22.68
C THR A 376 15.56 -5.82 -23.72
N TRP A 377 16.24 -5.77 -24.88
CA TRP A 377 16.05 -6.79 -25.92
C TRP A 377 16.50 -8.19 -25.47
N LEU A 378 17.61 -8.27 -24.72
CA LEU A 378 18.15 -9.53 -24.20
C LEU A 378 17.19 -10.20 -23.20
N GLU A 379 16.65 -9.43 -22.28
CA GLU A 379 15.62 -9.91 -21.36
C GLU A 379 14.35 -10.34 -22.10
N THR A 380 13.98 -9.64 -23.17
CA THR A 380 12.84 -9.99 -24.01
C THR A 380 13.06 -11.32 -24.73
N LEU A 381 14.26 -11.55 -25.27
CA LEU A 381 14.62 -12.81 -25.90
C LEU A 381 14.54 -13.97 -24.89
N LEU A 382 15.12 -13.77 -23.70
CA LEU A 382 15.07 -14.77 -22.63
C LEU A 382 13.64 -15.09 -22.20
N PHE A 383 12.80 -14.06 -22.03
CA PHE A 383 11.38 -14.23 -21.74
C PHE A 383 10.67 -15.06 -22.82
N ARG A 384 10.91 -14.76 -24.12
CA ARG A 384 10.31 -15.51 -25.24
C ARG A 384 10.72 -16.97 -25.22
N LEU A 385 11.99 -17.26 -24.98
CA LEU A 385 12.48 -18.64 -24.85
C LEU A 385 11.79 -19.36 -23.68
N TRP A 386 11.68 -18.73 -22.53
CA TRP A 386 11.00 -19.31 -21.38
C TRP A 386 9.51 -19.56 -21.63
N PHE A 387 8.85 -18.64 -22.33
CA PHE A 387 7.42 -18.80 -22.68
C PHE A 387 7.17 -20.00 -23.60
N LEU A 388 8.12 -20.33 -24.49
CA LEU A 388 8.01 -21.49 -25.38
C LEU A 388 8.22 -22.82 -24.65
N VAL A 389 9.14 -22.87 -23.68
CA VAL A 389 9.54 -24.13 -23.01
C VAL A 389 8.83 -24.34 -21.65
N GLY A 390 8.18 -23.36 -21.10
CA GLY A 390 7.45 -23.39 -19.81
C GLY A 390 5.98 -23.42 -20.00
#